data_f952ed2c314b57fd5ebf2375f94bb30b
#
_entry.id   f952ed2c314b57fd5ebf2375f94bb30b
#
_cell.length_a   1.000
_cell.length_b   1.000
_cell.length_c   1.000
_cell.angle_alpha   90.00
_cell.angle_beta   90.00
_cell.angle_gamma   90.00
#
_symmetry.space_group_name_H-M   'P 1'
#
loop_
_entity.id
_entity.type
_entity.pdbx_description
1 polymer ?
#
loop_
_entity_poly.entity_id
_entity_poly.type
_entity_poly.pdbx_seq_one_letter_code
_entity_poly.pdbx_strand_id
1 'polypeptide(L)'
;MGLFDFLKQSNPNTDFWSWFKKHERDFYKVLQEKGDIQEKLFNPLAEHLSKIREGYFFLAGMHKGTAELILTADGKIKNIPFIEDLVAAAPAIPGWTFMAAKPATLTESQSIGMGNLRFDYQTLFFYANEDPQYPDKISITVVHDQYTPEEREQMVMGVYIFLDSYLGEIKSATVIDAVEIAGREDAEKELIPIYKLKAYIDWREKEFVEKYDGVNFDKERDSYSGLTAEDPNGIPMLLVVNAGAMQYEYPASYPWILEYILKYPDDDNAGLPNAKTMDLM
;
A
#
# COMPACT_ATOMS: atom_id res chain seq x y z
N MET A 1 -1.13 43.05 6.46
CA MET A 1 -0.87 41.61 6.37
C MET A 1 -0.94 41.28 4.91
N GLY A 2 0.15 40.87 4.32
CA GLY A 2 0.32 40.87 2.88
C GLY A 2 -0.20 39.56 2.26
N LEU A 3 -0.71 39.70 1.04
CA LEU A 3 -1.23 38.64 0.16
C LEU A 3 -0.23 37.49 -0.08
N PHE A 4 1.01 37.61 0.39
CA PHE A 4 2.08 36.61 0.24
C PHE A 4 2.22 35.63 1.42
N ASP A 5 1.53 35.85 2.52
CA ASP A 5 1.58 34.91 3.66
C ASP A 5 0.70 33.68 3.45
N PHE A 6 -0.26 33.74 2.54
CA PHE A 6 -1.12 32.61 2.15
C PHE A 6 -0.45 31.58 1.23
N LEU A 7 0.69 31.92 0.63
CA LEU A 7 1.43 31.08 -0.32
C LEU A 7 2.52 30.20 0.32
N LYS A 8 2.62 30.19 1.63
CA LYS A 8 3.48 29.26 2.39
C LYS A 8 2.69 28.22 3.16
N GLN A 9 1.76 27.54 2.53
CA GLN A 9 1.40 26.23 3.05
C GLN A 9 2.60 25.34 2.76
N SER A 10 3.40 25.09 3.80
CA SER A 10 4.50 24.15 3.73
C SER A 10 3.93 22.78 3.35
N ASN A 11 4.47 22.16 2.31
CA ASN A 11 4.10 20.82 1.95
C ASN A 11 4.67 19.87 3.01
N PRO A 12 3.84 19.13 3.77
CA PRO A 12 4.30 18.25 4.85
C PRO A 12 5.39 17.26 4.41
N ASN A 13 5.31 16.79 3.15
CA ASN A 13 6.31 15.89 2.57
C ASN A 13 7.67 16.60 2.45
N THR A 14 7.68 17.84 1.96
CA THR A 14 8.91 18.64 1.83
C THR A 14 9.52 18.97 3.20
N ASP A 15 8.68 19.25 4.19
CA ASP A 15 9.12 19.55 5.55
C ASP A 15 9.76 18.33 6.22
N PHE A 16 9.15 17.16 6.05
CA PHE A 16 9.70 15.88 6.51
C PHE A 16 11.09 15.64 5.92
N TRP A 17 11.25 15.75 4.61
CA TRP A 17 12.54 15.50 3.96
C TRP A 17 13.57 16.56 4.29
N SER A 18 13.16 17.80 4.52
CA SER A 18 14.05 18.87 4.99
C SER A 18 14.58 18.59 6.40
N TRP A 19 13.71 18.08 7.27
CA TRP A 19 14.10 17.62 8.59
C TRP A 19 15.01 16.38 8.51
N PHE A 20 14.63 15.36 7.75
CA PHE A 20 15.41 14.13 7.58
C PHE A 20 16.83 14.44 7.10
N LYS A 21 16.96 15.28 6.08
CA LYS A 21 18.26 15.71 5.51
C LYS A 21 19.19 16.38 6.52
N LYS A 22 18.65 17.05 7.53
CA LYS A 22 19.47 17.66 8.60
C LYS A 22 20.04 16.62 9.56
N HIS A 23 19.38 15.47 9.69
CA HIS A 23 19.74 14.42 10.65
C HIS A 23 20.30 13.16 9.98
N GLU A 24 20.37 13.11 8.65
CA GLU A 24 20.68 11.91 7.87
C GLU A 24 22.04 11.27 8.26
N ARG A 25 23.04 12.10 8.59
CA ARG A 25 24.36 11.61 8.99
C ARG A 25 24.35 10.89 10.34
N ASP A 26 23.59 11.43 11.28
CA ASP A 26 23.42 10.82 12.60
C ASP A 26 22.64 9.53 12.49
N PHE A 27 21.57 9.51 11.67
CA PHE A 27 20.79 8.33 11.39
C PHE A 27 21.61 7.24 10.69
N TYR A 28 22.38 7.63 9.68
CA TYR A 28 23.29 6.71 8.97
C TYR A 28 24.28 6.06 9.95
N LYS A 29 24.91 6.88 10.78
CA LYS A 29 25.88 6.41 11.79
C LYS A 29 25.25 5.45 12.78
N VAL A 30 24.07 5.77 13.29
CA VAL A 30 23.32 4.91 14.22
C VAL A 30 23.02 3.54 13.61
N LEU A 31 22.58 3.49 12.34
CA LEU A 31 22.34 2.24 11.62
C LEU A 31 23.64 1.45 11.39
N GLN A 32 24.72 2.13 11.02
CA GLN A 32 26.02 1.50 10.76
C GLN A 32 26.64 0.91 12.01
N GLU A 33 26.60 1.64 13.11
CA GLU A 33 27.22 1.25 14.39
C GLU A 33 26.32 0.33 15.23
N LYS A 34 25.05 0.09 14.79
CA LYS A 34 24.03 -0.63 15.56
C LYS A 34 23.87 -0.06 16.98
N GLY A 35 23.90 1.26 17.09
CA GLY A 35 23.75 2.00 18.32
C GLY A 35 22.33 1.95 18.89
N ASP A 36 21.95 2.96 19.65
CA ASP A 36 20.58 3.12 20.16
C ASP A 36 19.62 3.55 19.05
N ILE A 37 19.24 2.57 18.21
CA ILE A 37 18.38 2.77 17.03
C ILE A 37 17.01 3.25 17.47
N GLN A 38 16.47 2.73 18.57
CA GLN A 38 15.14 3.10 19.04
C GLN A 38 15.03 4.59 19.37
N GLU A 39 15.91 5.09 20.21
CA GLU A 39 15.86 6.48 20.68
C GLU A 39 16.34 7.48 19.62
N LYS A 40 17.38 7.12 18.86
CA LYS A 40 18.05 8.06 17.98
C LYS A 40 17.51 8.08 16.57
N LEU A 41 16.76 7.08 16.14
CA LEU A 41 16.21 6.96 14.80
C LEU A 41 14.70 6.69 14.81
N PHE A 42 14.26 5.60 15.47
CA PHE A 42 12.89 5.14 15.33
C PHE A 42 11.89 6.10 15.99
N ASN A 43 12.14 6.55 17.21
CA ASN A 43 11.25 7.48 17.88
C ASN A 43 11.13 8.82 17.13
N PRO A 44 12.22 9.48 16.69
CA PRO A 44 12.13 10.69 15.88
C PRO A 44 11.40 10.49 14.53
N LEU A 45 11.65 9.38 13.84
CA LEU A 45 10.94 9.07 12.58
C LEU A 45 9.45 8.90 12.81
N ALA A 46 9.06 8.09 13.81
CA ALA A 46 7.65 7.86 14.16
C ALA A 46 6.93 9.17 14.49
N GLU A 47 7.56 10.04 15.29
CA GLU A 47 7.00 11.34 15.64
C GLU A 47 6.77 12.23 14.41
N HIS A 48 7.73 12.30 13.49
CA HIS A 48 7.59 13.15 12.31
C HIS A 48 6.61 12.58 11.28
N LEU A 49 6.59 11.27 11.09
CA LEU A 49 5.64 10.61 10.18
C LEU A 49 4.20 10.74 10.69
N SER A 50 3.97 10.61 12.00
CA SER A 50 2.64 10.75 12.59
C SER A 50 2.04 12.16 12.42
N LYS A 51 2.89 13.19 12.30
CA LYS A 51 2.46 14.58 12.02
C LYS A 51 1.98 14.76 10.58
N ILE A 52 2.43 13.92 9.65
CA ILE A 52 1.98 13.95 8.26
C ILE A 52 0.63 13.25 8.14
N ARG A 53 0.59 11.98 8.58
CA ARG A 53 -0.61 11.15 8.50
C ARG A 53 -0.53 9.98 9.48
N GLU A 54 -1.65 9.66 10.09
CA GLU A 54 -1.79 8.47 10.90
C GLU A 54 -1.71 7.19 10.04
N GLY A 55 -1.02 6.17 10.57
CA GLY A 55 -0.90 4.88 9.91
C GLY A 55 0.22 4.81 8.87
N TYR A 56 1.21 5.68 8.97
CA TYR A 56 2.51 5.53 8.35
C TYR A 56 3.43 4.75 9.26
N PHE A 57 4.03 3.71 8.71
CA PHE A 57 5.03 2.89 9.36
C PHE A 57 6.33 2.93 8.56
N PHE A 58 7.39 2.37 9.11
CA PHE A 58 8.66 2.33 8.41
C PHE A 58 9.53 1.16 8.87
N LEU A 59 10.43 0.77 7.98
CA LEU A 59 11.56 -0.10 8.27
C LEU A 59 12.84 0.67 7.92
N ALA A 60 13.88 0.51 8.73
CA ALA A 60 15.19 1.10 8.42
C ALA A 60 16.29 0.10 8.71
N GLY A 61 17.31 0.07 7.86
CA GLY A 61 18.41 -0.86 7.97
C GLY A 61 19.60 -0.52 7.10
N MET A 62 20.60 -1.38 7.11
CA MET A 62 21.77 -1.29 6.23
C MET A 62 21.80 -2.48 5.27
N HIS A 63 21.92 -2.21 4.00
CA HIS A 63 22.11 -3.21 2.96
C HIS A 63 23.34 -2.88 2.11
N LYS A 64 24.35 -3.74 2.11
CA LYS A 64 25.59 -3.58 1.33
C LYS A 64 26.25 -2.20 1.46
N GLY A 65 26.22 -1.61 2.65
CA GLY A 65 26.82 -0.31 2.93
C GLY A 65 25.95 0.91 2.60
N THR A 66 24.71 0.69 2.16
CA THR A 66 23.70 1.73 1.93
C THR A 66 22.64 1.64 3.03
N ALA A 67 22.27 2.77 3.59
CA ALA A 67 21.15 2.87 4.49
C ALA A 67 19.83 2.86 3.71
N GLU A 68 18.89 2.07 4.15
CA GLU A 68 17.57 1.94 3.53
C GLU A 68 16.49 2.43 4.50
N LEU A 69 15.58 3.24 4.00
CA LEU A 69 14.35 3.62 4.69
C LEU A 69 13.17 3.23 3.80
N ILE A 70 12.38 2.29 4.28
CA ILE A 70 11.15 1.83 3.63
C ILE A 70 10.00 2.44 4.40
N LEU A 71 9.18 3.25 3.74
CA LEU A 71 7.93 3.76 4.27
C LEU A 71 6.80 2.83 3.85
N THR A 72 5.97 2.41 4.78
CA THR A 72 4.95 1.38 4.55
C THR A 72 3.60 1.77 5.14
N ALA A 73 2.53 1.40 4.43
CA ALA A 73 1.15 1.52 4.89
C ALA A 73 0.71 0.33 5.76
N ASP A 74 1.54 -0.69 5.86
CA ASP A 74 1.28 -1.94 6.59
C ASP A 74 -0.10 -2.53 6.26
N GLY A 75 -0.39 -2.65 4.96
CA GLY A 75 -1.64 -3.20 4.41
C GLY A 75 -2.83 -2.22 4.39
N LYS A 76 -2.68 -0.98 4.85
CA LYS A 76 -3.74 0.04 4.72
C LYS A 76 -3.72 0.65 3.32
N ILE A 77 -4.40 0.01 2.38
CA ILE A 77 -4.41 0.35 0.94
C ILE A 77 -4.59 1.85 0.70
N LYS A 78 -5.54 2.49 1.38
CA LYS A 78 -5.81 3.94 1.24
C LYS A 78 -4.64 4.85 1.61
N ASN A 79 -3.61 4.35 2.29
CA ASN A 79 -2.43 5.13 2.64
C ASN A 79 -1.29 4.96 1.62
N ILE A 80 -1.33 3.93 0.76
CA ILE A 80 -0.26 3.63 -0.20
C ILE A 80 0.05 4.81 -1.12
N PRO A 81 -0.92 5.47 -1.79
CA PRO A 81 -0.62 6.58 -2.69
C PRO A 81 0.09 7.75 -1.98
N PHE A 82 -0.29 8.03 -0.75
CA PHE A 82 0.33 9.10 0.02
C PHE A 82 1.76 8.78 0.47
N ILE A 83 2.05 7.49 0.70
CA ILE A 83 3.42 7.04 0.96
C ILE A 83 4.27 7.11 -0.30
N GLU A 84 3.71 6.74 -1.46
CA GLU A 84 4.37 6.89 -2.75
C GLU A 84 4.70 8.35 -3.02
N ASP A 85 3.77 9.28 -2.78
CA ASP A 85 3.99 10.73 -2.90
C ASP A 85 5.07 11.24 -1.94
N LEU A 86 5.06 10.74 -0.70
CA LEU A 86 6.10 11.11 0.27
C LEU A 86 7.48 10.67 -0.20
N VAL A 87 7.61 9.44 -0.67
CA VAL A 87 8.88 8.91 -1.17
C VAL A 87 9.29 9.57 -2.49
N ALA A 88 8.35 9.87 -3.39
CA ALA A 88 8.63 10.59 -4.64
C ALA A 88 9.19 12.00 -4.38
N ALA A 89 8.84 12.62 -3.26
CA ALA A 89 9.38 13.91 -2.83
C ALA A 89 10.76 13.81 -2.14
N ALA A 90 11.31 12.60 -1.97
CA ALA A 90 12.58 12.40 -1.29
C ALA A 90 13.75 13.01 -2.07
N PRO A 91 14.63 13.76 -1.41
CA PRO A 91 15.85 14.24 -2.06
C PRO A 91 16.84 13.08 -2.27
N ALA A 92 17.66 13.18 -3.29
CA ALA A 92 18.81 12.29 -3.43
C ALA A 92 19.82 12.58 -2.30
N ILE A 93 20.04 11.59 -1.43
CA ILE A 93 21.01 11.66 -0.34
C ILE A 93 22.05 10.56 -0.55
N PRO A 94 23.35 10.88 -0.70
CA PRO A 94 24.39 9.87 -0.87
C PRO A 94 24.39 8.87 0.30
N GLY A 95 24.43 7.58 -0.02
CA GLY A 95 24.43 6.51 0.98
C GLY A 95 23.03 6.11 1.48
N TRP A 96 21.96 6.72 0.99
CA TRP A 96 20.58 6.38 1.33
C TRP A 96 19.78 5.89 0.13
N THR A 97 18.88 4.95 0.39
CA THR A 97 17.81 4.53 -0.52
C THR A 97 16.47 4.67 0.21
N PHE A 98 15.49 5.26 -0.46
CA PHE A 98 14.14 5.44 0.03
C PHE A 98 13.17 4.63 -0.82
N MET A 99 12.30 3.87 -0.20
CA MET A 99 11.34 3.00 -0.89
C MET A 99 9.94 3.20 -0.32
N ALA A 100 8.96 3.24 -1.21
CA ALA A 100 7.55 3.18 -0.86
C ALA A 100 7.13 1.71 -0.86
N ALA A 101 6.54 1.27 0.24
CA ALA A 101 6.11 -0.10 0.51
C ALA A 101 7.26 -1.13 0.60
N LYS A 102 7.00 -2.22 1.27
CA LYS A 102 7.95 -3.33 1.42
C LYS A 102 8.12 -4.06 0.09
N PRO A 103 9.34 -4.14 -0.47
CA PRO A 103 9.57 -4.83 -1.75
C PRO A 103 9.47 -6.36 -1.57
N ALA A 104 9.24 -7.07 -2.68
CA ALA A 104 9.35 -8.52 -2.71
C ALA A 104 10.82 -8.93 -2.53
N THR A 105 11.15 -9.53 -1.40
CA THR A 105 12.54 -9.89 -1.04
C THR A 105 12.75 -11.38 -0.84
N LEU A 106 11.66 -12.16 -0.70
CA LEU A 106 11.77 -13.60 -0.39
C LEU A 106 12.27 -14.39 -1.61
N THR A 107 13.37 -15.12 -1.40
CA THR A 107 13.94 -16.05 -2.37
C THR A 107 13.62 -17.50 -2.00
N GLU A 108 13.84 -18.42 -2.94
CA GLU A 108 13.55 -19.85 -2.75
C GLU A 108 14.30 -20.49 -1.57
N SER A 109 15.46 -19.94 -1.21
CA SER A 109 16.29 -20.45 -0.11
C SER A 109 15.95 -19.86 1.25
N GLN A 110 15.04 -18.89 1.29
CA GLN A 110 14.66 -18.18 2.51
C GLN A 110 13.34 -18.72 3.07
N SER A 111 13.19 -18.57 4.38
CA SER A 111 11.96 -18.90 5.09
C SER A 111 11.68 -17.88 6.16
N ILE A 112 10.40 -17.74 6.48
CA ILE A 112 9.92 -16.95 7.62
C ILE A 112 9.64 -17.93 8.76
N GLY A 113 10.22 -17.68 9.91
CA GLY A 113 9.99 -18.46 11.13
C GLY A 113 9.07 -17.73 12.09
N MET A 114 8.10 -18.44 12.65
CA MET A 114 7.23 -17.90 13.70
C MET A 114 6.96 -18.98 14.75
N GLY A 115 7.63 -18.87 15.90
CA GLY A 115 7.63 -19.95 16.86
C GLY A 115 8.23 -21.22 16.28
N ASN A 116 7.44 -22.31 16.28
CA ASN A 116 7.82 -23.59 15.69
C ASN A 116 7.41 -23.71 14.21
N LEU A 117 6.68 -22.74 13.68
CA LEU A 117 6.19 -22.75 12.29
C LEU A 117 7.21 -22.15 11.36
N ARG A 118 7.25 -22.70 10.15
CA ARG A 118 8.12 -22.26 9.08
C ARG A 118 7.31 -22.05 7.80
N PHE A 119 7.43 -20.87 7.21
CA PHE A 119 6.72 -20.46 6.01
C PHE A 119 7.73 -20.28 4.87
N ASP A 120 7.67 -21.17 3.88
CA ASP A 120 8.54 -21.17 2.70
C ASP A 120 7.87 -21.88 1.51
N TYR A 121 8.60 -22.01 0.40
CA TYR A 121 8.10 -22.64 -0.80
C TYR A 121 7.85 -24.16 -0.68
N GLN A 122 8.30 -24.80 0.38
CA GLN A 122 8.13 -26.24 0.62
C GLN A 122 6.94 -26.52 1.53
N THR A 123 6.65 -25.62 2.47
CA THR A 123 5.59 -25.80 3.47
C THR A 123 4.26 -25.20 3.07
N LEU A 124 4.25 -24.32 2.05
CA LEU A 124 3.05 -23.60 1.63
C LEU A 124 2.57 -24.05 0.26
N PHE A 125 1.27 -24.23 0.20
CA PHE A 125 0.51 -24.51 -1.02
C PHE A 125 -0.68 -23.55 -1.08
N PHE A 126 -1.34 -23.50 -2.23
CA PHE A 126 -2.59 -22.77 -2.37
C PHE A 126 -3.53 -23.43 -3.35
N TYR A 127 -4.78 -23.03 -3.33
CA TYR A 127 -5.75 -23.22 -4.39
C TYR A 127 -6.63 -21.98 -4.53
N ALA A 128 -7.19 -21.79 -5.73
CA ALA A 128 -8.04 -20.65 -6.04
C ALA A 128 -9.49 -20.86 -5.56
N ASN A 129 -10.06 -19.82 -5.00
CA ASN A 129 -11.47 -19.72 -4.66
C ASN A 129 -12.17 -18.86 -5.72
N GLU A 130 -12.58 -19.48 -6.82
CA GLU A 130 -13.25 -18.77 -7.91
C GLU A 130 -14.70 -18.47 -7.56
N ASP A 131 -15.11 -17.22 -7.75
CA ASP A 131 -16.50 -16.80 -7.65
C ASP A 131 -16.97 -16.31 -9.03
N PRO A 132 -17.89 -17.05 -9.69
CA PRO A 132 -18.40 -16.65 -11.00
C PRO A 132 -19.13 -15.29 -11.00
N GLN A 133 -19.62 -14.83 -9.84
CA GLN A 133 -20.28 -13.51 -9.74
C GLN A 133 -19.27 -12.36 -9.66
N TYR A 134 -18.03 -12.65 -9.30
CA TYR A 134 -16.94 -11.67 -9.16
C TYR A 134 -15.66 -12.18 -9.84
N PRO A 135 -15.68 -12.29 -11.17
CA PRO A 135 -14.58 -12.89 -11.94
C PRO A 135 -13.28 -12.07 -11.88
N ASP A 136 -13.36 -10.80 -11.47
CA ASP A 136 -12.24 -9.89 -11.25
C ASP A 136 -11.51 -10.17 -9.92
N LYS A 137 -12.17 -10.80 -8.95
CA LYS A 137 -11.56 -11.10 -7.65
C LYS A 137 -10.57 -12.25 -7.73
N ILE A 138 -9.49 -12.09 -6.98
CA ILE A 138 -8.51 -13.15 -6.74
C ILE A 138 -8.57 -13.52 -5.27
N SER A 139 -9.28 -14.61 -4.98
CA SER A 139 -9.39 -15.19 -3.64
C SER A 139 -8.70 -16.54 -3.63
N ILE A 140 -7.93 -16.80 -2.58
CA ILE A 140 -7.16 -18.04 -2.44
C ILE A 140 -7.31 -18.64 -1.05
N THR A 141 -7.20 -19.94 -0.97
CA THR A 141 -6.89 -20.63 0.30
C THR A 141 -5.42 -21.02 0.31
N VAL A 142 -4.68 -20.55 1.29
CA VAL A 142 -3.31 -20.97 1.55
C VAL A 142 -3.33 -22.16 2.49
N VAL A 143 -2.64 -23.24 2.10
CA VAL A 143 -2.59 -24.47 2.87
C VAL A 143 -1.19 -24.66 3.43
N HIS A 144 -1.12 -24.94 4.74
CA HIS A 144 0.14 -25.23 5.43
C HIS A 144 0.13 -26.64 6.01
N ASP A 145 1.21 -27.39 5.82
CA ASP A 145 1.31 -28.79 6.26
C ASP A 145 1.19 -28.97 7.79
N GLN A 146 1.58 -27.96 8.55
CA GLN A 146 1.56 -27.98 10.02
C GLN A 146 0.43 -27.15 10.62
N TYR A 147 -0.62 -26.87 9.85
CA TYR A 147 -1.76 -26.10 10.38
C TYR A 147 -2.46 -26.86 11.50
N THR A 148 -2.72 -26.16 12.60
CA THR A 148 -3.60 -26.60 13.67
C THR A 148 -4.55 -25.47 14.06
N PRO A 149 -5.79 -25.74 14.49
CA PRO A 149 -6.71 -24.70 14.95
C PRO A 149 -6.17 -23.87 16.11
N GLU A 150 -5.36 -24.46 16.98
CA GLU A 150 -4.74 -23.83 18.16
C GLU A 150 -3.71 -22.78 17.76
N GLU A 151 -3.02 -22.95 16.63
CA GLU A 151 -1.99 -22.06 16.14
C GLU A 151 -2.50 -21.11 15.04
N ARG A 152 -3.84 -21.04 14.86
CA ARG A 152 -4.46 -20.28 13.77
C ARG A 152 -4.00 -18.83 13.69
N GLU A 153 -3.86 -18.12 14.80
CA GLU A 153 -3.43 -16.71 14.79
C GLU A 153 -2.00 -16.55 14.29
N GLN A 154 -1.08 -17.42 14.74
CA GLN A 154 0.30 -17.42 14.28
C GLN A 154 0.39 -17.80 12.80
N MET A 155 -0.45 -18.76 12.37
CA MET A 155 -0.52 -19.20 10.99
C MET A 155 -1.00 -18.07 10.08
N VAL A 156 -2.07 -17.36 10.45
CA VAL A 156 -2.57 -16.19 9.72
C VAL A 156 -1.47 -15.15 9.57
N MET A 157 -0.83 -14.77 10.68
CA MET A 157 0.23 -13.76 10.68
C MET A 157 1.41 -14.21 9.80
N GLY A 158 1.85 -15.46 9.92
CA GLY A 158 2.97 -16.01 9.14
C GLY A 158 2.68 -16.03 7.65
N VAL A 159 1.47 -16.40 7.24
CA VAL A 159 1.04 -16.39 5.83
C VAL A 159 1.03 -14.97 5.27
N TYR A 160 0.48 -13.99 5.99
CA TYR A 160 0.48 -12.60 5.51
C TYR A 160 1.90 -12.03 5.40
N ILE A 161 2.78 -12.28 6.38
CA ILE A 161 4.19 -11.85 6.28
C ILE A 161 4.88 -12.54 5.10
N PHE A 162 4.57 -13.83 4.86
CA PHE A 162 5.09 -14.54 3.70
C PHE A 162 4.62 -13.91 2.39
N LEU A 163 3.32 -13.65 2.23
CA LEU A 163 2.75 -13.04 1.03
C LEU A 163 3.34 -11.66 0.76
N ASP A 164 3.46 -10.82 1.78
CA ASP A 164 4.11 -9.50 1.69
C ASP A 164 5.57 -9.62 1.22
N SER A 165 6.31 -10.54 1.82
CA SER A 165 7.73 -10.73 1.47
C SER A 165 7.91 -11.39 0.10
N TYR A 166 6.94 -12.20 -0.34
CA TYR A 166 6.97 -12.93 -1.60
C TYR A 166 6.47 -12.09 -2.77
N LEU A 167 5.34 -11.38 -2.61
CA LEU A 167 4.72 -10.58 -3.67
C LEU A 167 5.19 -9.12 -3.65
N GLY A 168 5.63 -8.64 -2.51
CA GLY A 168 5.74 -7.22 -2.16
C GLY A 168 4.42 -6.69 -1.59
N GLU A 169 4.51 -5.71 -0.70
CA GLU A 169 3.35 -5.18 0.04
C GLU A 169 2.23 -4.68 -0.88
N ILE A 170 2.58 -3.92 -1.93
CA ILE A 170 1.57 -3.37 -2.83
C ILE A 170 0.79 -4.49 -3.49
N LYS A 171 1.47 -5.43 -4.16
CA LYS A 171 0.80 -6.52 -4.88
C LYS A 171 0.04 -7.44 -3.93
N SER A 172 0.59 -7.75 -2.77
CA SER A 172 -0.09 -8.53 -1.74
C SER A 172 -1.38 -7.87 -1.25
N ALA A 173 -1.35 -6.56 -1.00
CA ALA A 173 -2.48 -5.83 -0.46
C ALA A 173 -3.55 -5.47 -1.50
N THR A 174 -3.19 -5.32 -2.78
CA THR A 174 -4.10 -4.75 -3.80
C THR A 174 -4.65 -5.76 -4.79
N VAL A 175 -4.00 -6.92 -4.94
CA VAL A 175 -4.37 -7.89 -5.98
C VAL A 175 -5.06 -9.11 -5.40
N ILE A 176 -4.77 -9.49 -4.15
CA ILE A 176 -5.45 -10.59 -3.49
C ILE A 176 -6.59 -10.04 -2.63
N ASP A 177 -7.82 -10.36 -3.02
CA ASP A 177 -9.04 -9.88 -2.35
C ASP A 177 -9.31 -10.61 -1.03
N ALA A 178 -9.05 -11.92 -0.99
CA ALA A 178 -9.25 -12.72 0.21
C ALA A 178 -8.22 -13.85 0.32
N VAL A 179 -7.77 -14.08 1.54
CA VAL A 179 -6.91 -15.20 1.90
C VAL A 179 -7.55 -16.00 3.01
N GLU A 180 -7.91 -17.24 2.70
CA GLU A 180 -8.29 -18.23 3.69
C GLU A 180 -7.09 -19.12 4.02
N ILE A 181 -7.08 -19.75 5.19
CA ILE A 181 -5.99 -20.61 5.63
C ILE A 181 -6.55 -21.92 6.13
N ALA A 182 -5.98 -23.02 5.64
CA ALA A 182 -6.42 -24.36 5.95
C ALA A 182 -5.23 -25.31 6.19
N GLY A 183 -5.53 -26.43 6.81
CA GLY A 183 -4.66 -27.60 6.87
C GLY A 183 -4.73 -28.43 5.58
N ARG A 184 -3.76 -29.33 5.40
CA ARG A 184 -3.73 -30.21 4.24
C ARG A 184 -4.95 -31.17 4.22
N GLU A 185 -5.41 -31.57 5.39
CA GLU A 185 -6.57 -32.50 5.51
C GLU A 185 -7.90 -31.80 5.20
N ASP A 186 -7.95 -30.49 5.33
CA ASP A 186 -9.14 -29.67 5.06
C ASP A 186 -9.15 -29.09 3.64
N ALA A 187 -8.16 -29.44 2.81
CA ALA A 187 -8.05 -28.92 1.46
C ALA A 187 -9.16 -29.48 0.56
N GLU A 188 -9.95 -28.58 -0.02
CA GLU A 188 -11.09 -28.92 -0.87
C GLU A 188 -10.73 -29.14 -2.33
N LYS A 189 -9.52 -28.69 -2.76
CA LYS A 189 -9.06 -28.73 -4.14
C LYS A 189 -7.62 -29.22 -4.23
N GLU A 190 -7.17 -29.47 -5.46
CA GLU A 190 -5.79 -29.83 -5.75
C GLU A 190 -4.84 -28.72 -5.28
N LEU A 191 -3.79 -29.11 -4.55
CA LEU A 191 -2.81 -28.20 -3.99
C LEU A 191 -1.78 -27.78 -5.03
N ILE A 192 -1.66 -26.47 -5.20
CA ILE A 192 -0.66 -25.84 -6.07
C ILE A 192 0.47 -25.31 -5.18
N PRO A 193 1.75 -25.61 -5.48
CA PRO A 193 2.86 -25.06 -4.72
C PRO A 193 2.85 -23.52 -4.73
N ILE A 194 3.13 -22.91 -3.59
CA ILE A 194 3.00 -21.46 -3.40
C ILE A 194 3.89 -20.64 -4.35
N TYR A 195 5.02 -21.18 -4.80
CA TYR A 195 5.89 -20.49 -5.76
C TYR A 195 5.24 -20.24 -7.13
N LYS A 196 4.12 -20.91 -7.43
CA LYS A 196 3.33 -20.67 -8.65
C LYS A 196 2.32 -19.52 -8.50
N LEU A 197 2.15 -18.97 -7.29
CA LEU A 197 1.12 -17.96 -7.02
C LEU A 197 1.32 -16.69 -7.86
N LYS A 198 2.56 -16.22 -8.06
CA LYS A 198 2.82 -15.06 -8.94
C LYS A 198 2.31 -15.30 -10.36
N ALA A 199 2.66 -16.45 -10.93
CA ALA A 199 2.23 -16.82 -12.29
C ALA A 199 0.71 -16.99 -12.38
N TYR A 200 0.07 -17.50 -11.32
CA TYR A 200 -1.38 -17.61 -11.25
C TYR A 200 -2.03 -16.22 -11.22
N ILE A 201 -1.54 -15.29 -10.39
CA ILE A 201 -2.05 -13.91 -10.32
C ILE A 201 -1.92 -13.22 -11.68
N ASP A 202 -0.72 -13.25 -12.29
CA ASP A 202 -0.45 -12.62 -13.58
C ASP A 202 -1.35 -13.20 -14.69
N TRP A 203 -1.62 -14.51 -14.63
CA TRP A 203 -2.55 -15.16 -15.56
C TRP A 203 -4.01 -14.71 -15.34
N ARG A 204 -4.46 -14.61 -14.08
CA ARG A 204 -5.82 -14.18 -13.74
C ARG A 204 -6.08 -12.73 -14.16
N GLU A 205 -5.14 -11.83 -13.87
CA GLU A 205 -5.23 -10.42 -14.29
C GLU A 205 -5.35 -10.33 -15.82
N LYS A 206 -4.52 -11.08 -16.54
CA LYS A 206 -4.55 -11.11 -18.00
C LYS A 206 -5.84 -11.73 -18.55
N GLU A 207 -6.29 -12.86 -18.00
CA GLU A 207 -7.52 -13.54 -18.40
C GLU A 207 -8.74 -12.62 -18.21
N PHE A 208 -8.80 -11.87 -17.10
CA PHE A 208 -9.87 -10.95 -16.84
C PHE A 208 -9.92 -9.85 -17.91
N VAL A 209 -8.78 -9.22 -18.21
CA VAL A 209 -8.69 -8.19 -19.25
C VAL A 209 -9.11 -8.74 -20.61
N GLU A 210 -8.64 -9.93 -20.99
CA GLU A 210 -8.98 -10.57 -22.26
C GLU A 210 -10.46 -10.93 -22.38
N LYS A 211 -11.08 -11.41 -21.29
CA LYS A 211 -12.49 -11.84 -21.30
C LYS A 211 -13.50 -10.68 -21.21
N TYR A 212 -13.17 -9.65 -20.45
CA TYR A 212 -14.12 -8.59 -20.11
C TYR A 212 -13.74 -7.23 -20.71
N ASP A 213 -12.85 -7.24 -21.70
CA ASP A 213 -12.41 -6.07 -22.49
C ASP A 213 -11.79 -4.95 -21.62
N GLY A 214 -11.37 -5.26 -20.43
CA GLY A 214 -10.70 -4.36 -19.53
C GLY A 214 -11.26 -2.95 -19.44
N VAL A 215 -10.91 -2.19 -18.43
CA VAL A 215 -11.30 -0.79 -18.39
C VAL A 215 -10.44 0.02 -19.35
N ASN A 216 -11.08 0.73 -20.24
CA ASN A 216 -10.41 1.72 -21.05
C ASN A 216 -10.36 3.04 -20.26
N PHE A 217 -9.31 3.21 -19.46
CA PHE A 217 -9.08 4.42 -18.67
C PHE A 217 -9.10 5.71 -19.50
N ASP A 218 -8.66 5.67 -20.77
CA ASP A 218 -8.69 6.83 -21.65
C ASP A 218 -10.11 7.25 -22.01
N LYS A 219 -11.02 6.29 -22.14
CA LYS A 219 -12.43 6.54 -22.43
C LYS A 219 -13.20 7.10 -21.24
N GLU A 220 -12.75 6.79 -20.05
CA GLU A 220 -13.42 7.06 -18.77
C GLU A 220 -12.86 8.29 -18.07
N ARG A 221 -11.69 8.73 -18.50
CA ARG A 221 -11.02 9.92 -17.99
C ARG A 221 -11.89 11.18 -18.08
N ASP A 222 -12.82 11.23 -19.02
CA ASP A 222 -13.71 12.37 -19.25
C ASP A 222 -15.10 12.22 -18.57
N SER A 223 -15.31 11.15 -17.79
CA SER A 223 -16.62 10.84 -17.18
C SER A 223 -16.79 11.42 -15.78
N TYR A 224 -16.20 12.57 -15.51
CA TYR A 224 -16.30 13.19 -14.18
C TYR A 224 -17.64 13.88 -13.96
N SER A 225 -18.21 13.69 -12.79
CA SER A 225 -19.42 14.36 -12.30
C SER A 225 -19.14 15.07 -10.99
N GLY A 226 -19.59 16.30 -10.88
CA GLY A 226 -19.52 17.08 -9.66
C GLY A 226 -20.83 17.01 -8.88
N LEU A 227 -20.74 16.71 -7.59
CA LEU A 227 -21.85 16.79 -6.64
C LEU A 227 -21.51 17.87 -5.59
N THR A 228 -22.47 18.71 -5.28
CA THR A 228 -22.32 19.68 -4.18
C THR A 228 -23.05 19.17 -2.94
N ALA A 229 -22.41 19.31 -1.80
CA ALA A 229 -22.97 18.95 -0.49
C ALA A 229 -22.50 19.97 0.54
N GLU A 230 -23.07 19.92 1.73
CA GLU A 230 -22.60 20.68 2.88
C GLU A 230 -22.16 19.71 3.98
N ASP A 231 -21.08 20.06 4.69
CA ASP A 231 -20.70 19.30 5.86
C ASP A 231 -21.64 19.60 7.04
N PRO A 232 -21.58 18.84 8.16
CA PRO A 232 -22.44 19.09 9.33
C PRO A 232 -22.31 20.50 9.95
N ASN A 233 -21.28 21.28 9.58
CA ASN A 233 -21.07 22.64 10.01
C ASN A 233 -21.54 23.67 8.96
N GLY A 234 -22.17 23.22 7.88
CA GLY A 234 -22.65 24.09 6.79
C GLY A 234 -21.54 24.55 5.83
N ILE A 235 -20.37 23.92 5.86
CA ILE A 235 -19.28 24.26 4.92
C ILE A 235 -19.58 23.57 3.58
N PRO A 236 -19.64 24.33 2.47
CA PRO A 236 -19.87 23.74 1.17
C PRO A 236 -18.72 22.82 0.76
N MET A 237 -19.08 21.68 0.17
CA MET A 237 -18.15 20.68 -0.33
C MET A 237 -18.47 20.40 -1.78
N LEU A 238 -17.45 20.28 -2.60
CA LEU A 238 -17.57 19.73 -3.94
C LEU A 238 -16.99 18.31 -3.92
N LEU A 239 -17.82 17.33 -4.22
CA LEU A 239 -17.42 15.95 -4.46
C LEU A 239 -17.30 15.78 -5.98
N VAL A 240 -16.11 15.48 -6.45
CA VAL A 240 -15.88 15.13 -7.86
C VAL A 240 -15.61 13.64 -7.93
N VAL A 241 -16.44 12.96 -8.70
CA VAL A 241 -16.37 11.50 -8.89
C VAL A 241 -16.22 11.18 -10.35
N ASN A 242 -15.48 10.14 -10.66
CA ASN A 242 -15.53 9.55 -11.99
C ASN A 242 -16.80 8.69 -12.09
N ALA A 243 -17.86 9.23 -12.72
CA ALA A 243 -19.14 8.54 -12.85
C ALA A 243 -19.03 7.26 -13.69
N GLY A 244 -18.09 7.21 -14.63
CA GLY A 244 -17.77 5.99 -15.38
C GLY A 244 -17.23 4.92 -14.45
N ALA A 245 -16.21 5.23 -13.64
CA ALA A 245 -15.63 4.29 -12.68
C ALA A 245 -16.65 3.72 -11.68
N MET A 246 -17.65 4.50 -11.27
CA MET A 246 -18.72 4.05 -10.37
C MET A 246 -19.73 3.08 -11.04
N GLN A 247 -19.72 2.98 -12.35
CA GLN A 247 -20.65 2.13 -13.12
C GLN A 247 -20.02 0.77 -13.49
N TYR A 248 -18.79 0.51 -13.05
CA TYR A 248 -18.16 -0.77 -13.32
C TYR A 248 -18.89 -1.91 -12.65
N GLU A 249 -19.09 -2.96 -13.42
CA GLU A 249 -19.65 -4.21 -12.93
C GLU A 249 -18.73 -4.91 -11.93
N TYR A 250 -17.41 -4.68 -12.07
CA TYR A 250 -16.37 -5.34 -11.26
C TYR A 250 -15.46 -4.32 -10.55
N PRO A 251 -15.98 -3.62 -9.51
CA PRO A 251 -15.21 -2.57 -8.84
C PRO A 251 -13.97 -3.06 -8.08
N ALA A 252 -13.86 -4.36 -7.79
CA ALA A 252 -12.68 -4.93 -7.13
C ALA A 252 -11.41 -4.84 -7.97
N SER A 253 -11.54 -4.77 -9.32
CA SER A 253 -10.41 -4.55 -10.23
C SER A 253 -9.82 -3.14 -10.15
N TYR A 254 -10.46 -2.23 -9.40
CA TYR A 254 -10.06 -0.82 -9.29
C TYR A 254 -9.92 -0.40 -7.83
N PRO A 255 -8.98 -0.97 -7.08
CA PRO A 255 -8.77 -0.64 -5.66
C PRO A 255 -8.34 0.82 -5.44
N TRP A 256 -8.00 1.53 -6.51
CA TRP A 256 -7.52 2.92 -6.53
C TRP A 256 -8.57 3.94 -6.92
N ILE A 257 -9.85 3.57 -7.01
CA ILE A 257 -10.91 4.57 -7.12
C ILE A 257 -10.97 5.32 -5.80
N LEU A 258 -10.37 6.52 -5.79
CA LEU A 258 -10.37 7.42 -4.64
C LEU A 258 -11.46 8.45 -4.82
N GLU A 259 -12.30 8.56 -3.80
CA GLU A 259 -13.24 9.64 -3.65
C GLU A 259 -12.56 10.82 -2.97
N TYR A 260 -12.45 11.97 -3.65
CA TYR A 260 -11.89 13.19 -3.08
C TYR A 260 -13.01 14.14 -2.67
N ILE A 261 -13.05 14.48 -1.40
CA ILE A 261 -13.92 15.54 -0.89
C ILE A 261 -13.10 16.81 -0.74
N LEU A 262 -13.37 17.80 -1.57
CA LEU A 262 -12.75 19.11 -1.48
C LEU A 262 -13.63 20.03 -0.66
N LYS A 263 -13.09 20.52 0.46
CA LYS A 263 -13.73 21.56 1.27
C LYS A 263 -13.26 22.93 0.81
N TYR A 264 -14.19 23.81 0.53
CA TYR A 264 -13.90 25.21 0.23
C TYR A 264 -14.15 26.05 1.48
N PRO A 265 -13.25 26.99 1.81
CA PRO A 265 -13.60 28.06 2.73
C PRO A 265 -14.73 28.89 2.10
N ASP A 266 -15.63 29.37 2.91
CA ASP A 266 -16.74 30.25 2.53
C ASP A 266 -16.17 31.63 2.19
N ASP A 267 -15.54 31.72 1.03
CA ASP A 267 -14.97 32.96 0.47
C ASP A 267 -15.54 33.13 -0.93
N ASP A 268 -16.24 34.24 -1.16
CA ASP A 268 -16.85 34.62 -2.43
C ASP A 268 -15.85 34.64 -3.62
N ASN A 269 -14.55 34.50 -3.35
CA ASN A 269 -13.48 34.38 -4.31
C ASN A 269 -12.90 32.96 -4.45
N ALA A 270 -13.47 31.96 -3.80
CA ALA A 270 -13.06 30.57 -3.97
C ALA A 270 -13.42 30.11 -5.38
N GLY A 271 -12.50 30.26 -6.31
CA GLY A 271 -12.63 29.70 -7.65
C GLY A 271 -12.69 28.18 -7.63
N LEU A 272 -13.14 27.58 -8.72
CA LEU A 272 -13.03 26.14 -8.94
C LEU A 272 -11.61 25.64 -8.68
N PRO A 273 -11.43 24.39 -8.23
CA PRO A 273 -10.11 23.78 -8.07
C PRO A 273 -9.25 24.07 -9.30
N ASN A 274 -8.00 24.43 -9.08
CA ASN A 274 -7.12 24.67 -10.23
C ASN A 274 -6.81 23.33 -10.93
N ALA A 275 -6.36 23.42 -12.19
CA ALA A 275 -6.07 22.25 -13.01
C ALA A 275 -5.15 21.22 -12.29
N LYS A 276 -4.19 21.68 -11.49
CA LYS A 276 -3.31 20.80 -10.72
C LYS A 276 -4.03 20.00 -9.64
N THR A 277 -5.08 20.55 -9.03
CA THR A 277 -5.94 19.81 -8.09
C THR A 277 -6.82 18.83 -8.85
N MET A 278 -7.26 19.17 -10.06
CA MET A 278 -8.04 18.28 -10.93
C MET A 278 -7.19 17.14 -11.51
N ASP A 279 -5.89 17.37 -11.76
CA ASP A 279 -4.95 16.34 -12.23
C ASP A 279 -4.58 15.30 -11.16
N LEU A 280 -4.92 15.55 -9.90
CA LEU A 280 -4.73 14.62 -8.78
C LEU A 280 -5.95 13.72 -8.53
N MET A 281 -7.02 13.93 -9.26
CA MET A 281 -8.25 13.14 -9.27
C MET A 281 -8.28 12.18 -10.44
#